data_2ebb53a6dbd4981c5b2320b5409e1308
#
_entry.id   2ebb53a6dbd4981c5b2320b5409e1308
#
_cell.length_a   1.000
_cell.length_b   1.000
_cell.length_c   1.000
_cell.angle_alpha   90.00
_cell.angle_beta   90.00
_cell.angle_gamma   90.00
#
_symmetry.space_group_name_H-M   'P 1'
#
loop_
_entity.id
_entity.type
_entity.pdbx_description
1 polymer ?
#
loop_
_entity_poly.entity_id
_entity_poly.type
_entity_poly.pdbx_seq_one_letter_code
_entity_poly.pdbx_strand_id
1 'polypeptide(L)'
;MSTSEKVTRQLQRMRRGVPFSINQFHELGTAASVQKALSRLAQEGVIERVTKGIYVRPKALASMPSIKITPSAEQIAKKWAQQNGYTLVRQGIESAYRLGLQTQAPVKTVFWSNGASRVFSVGNEIVEVRHVAESKLRWKSRPEGELLRSLTVTPANSVNLSGLKKAISRLKLSESESRTAIRKLKSTHLPEGWHAKLEQFEREMMA
;
A
#
# COMPACT_ATOMS: atom_id res chain seq x y z
N MET A 1 16.23 -18.84 -28.74
CA MET A 1 15.15 -17.89 -28.48
C MET A 1 15.70 -16.52 -28.19
N SER A 2 15.24 -15.52 -28.92
CA SER A 2 15.62 -14.10 -28.71
C SER A 2 15.06 -13.55 -27.39
N THR A 3 15.69 -12.48 -26.86
CA THR A 3 15.14 -11.76 -25.69
C THR A 3 13.69 -11.34 -25.92
N SER A 4 13.35 -10.88 -27.12
CA SER A 4 12.00 -10.46 -27.46
C SER A 4 10.98 -11.60 -27.35
N GLU A 5 11.30 -12.79 -27.88
CA GLU A 5 10.41 -13.97 -27.77
C GLU A 5 10.21 -14.41 -26.32
N LYS A 6 11.31 -14.41 -25.52
CA LYS A 6 11.23 -14.73 -24.09
C LYS A 6 10.31 -13.75 -23.33
N VAL A 7 10.48 -12.45 -23.58
CA VAL A 7 9.64 -11.39 -22.99
C VAL A 7 8.17 -11.58 -23.39
N THR A 8 7.88 -11.78 -24.64
CA THR A 8 6.50 -12.01 -25.14
C THR A 8 5.86 -13.24 -24.48
N ARG A 9 6.59 -14.35 -24.40
CA ARG A 9 6.11 -15.59 -23.76
C ARG A 9 5.81 -15.37 -22.26
N GLN A 10 6.68 -14.66 -21.54
CA GLN A 10 6.44 -14.34 -20.14
C GLN A 10 5.22 -13.45 -19.98
N LEU A 11 5.06 -12.41 -20.80
CA LEU A 11 3.90 -11.54 -20.80
C LEU A 11 2.59 -12.30 -21.01
N GLN A 12 2.56 -13.28 -21.91
CA GLN A 12 1.34 -14.07 -22.17
C GLN A 12 0.82 -14.79 -20.92
N ARG A 13 1.69 -15.14 -19.98
CA ARG A 13 1.34 -15.80 -18.69
C ARG A 13 0.91 -14.82 -17.62
N MET A 14 1.19 -13.51 -17.78
CA MET A 14 0.85 -12.48 -16.77
C MET A 14 -0.62 -12.09 -16.86
N ARG A 15 -1.22 -11.78 -15.70
CA ARG A 15 -2.62 -11.33 -15.62
C ARG A 15 -2.81 -9.99 -16.31
N ARG A 16 -3.88 -9.87 -17.10
CA ARG A 16 -4.29 -8.59 -17.70
C ARG A 16 -4.86 -7.66 -16.64
N GLY A 17 -4.68 -6.34 -16.81
CA GLY A 17 -5.17 -5.30 -15.88
C GLY A 17 -4.34 -5.16 -14.59
N VAL A 18 -3.28 -5.96 -14.40
CA VAL A 18 -2.41 -5.89 -13.22
C VAL A 18 -1.08 -5.23 -13.63
N PRO A 19 -0.62 -4.18 -12.90
CA PRO A 19 0.65 -3.53 -13.20
C PRO A 19 1.84 -4.45 -12.91
N PHE A 20 2.84 -4.44 -13.79
CA PHE A 20 4.07 -5.19 -13.65
C PHE A 20 5.30 -4.30 -13.88
N SER A 21 6.44 -4.71 -13.31
CA SER A 21 7.72 -4.00 -13.41
C SER A 21 8.60 -4.60 -14.49
N ILE A 22 9.39 -3.74 -15.17
CA ILE A 22 10.49 -4.17 -16.05
C ILE A 22 11.47 -5.11 -15.34
N ASN A 23 11.65 -4.96 -14.02
CA ASN A 23 12.55 -5.79 -13.22
C ASN A 23 12.21 -7.29 -13.27
N GLN A 24 10.94 -7.63 -13.56
CA GLN A 24 10.50 -9.02 -13.68
C GLN A 24 11.06 -9.74 -14.93
N PHE A 25 11.74 -9.02 -15.80
CA PHE A 25 12.29 -9.53 -17.07
C PHE A 25 13.82 -9.49 -17.12
N HIS A 26 14.50 -9.09 -16.02
CA HIS A 26 15.95 -8.91 -16.02
C HIS A 26 16.73 -10.21 -16.36
N GLU A 27 16.19 -11.37 -16.01
CA GLU A 27 16.81 -12.66 -16.29
C GLU A 27 16.66 -13.11 -17.76
N LEU A 28 15.86 -12.41 -18.56
CA LEU A 28 15.57 -12.80 -19.96
C LEU A 28 16.57 -12.24 -20.96
N GLY A 29 17.42 -11.29 -20.55
CA GLY A 29 18.40 -10.63 -21.41
C GLY A 29 19.02 -9.40 -20.76
N THR A 30 19.81 -8.65 -21.53
CA THR A 30 20.38 -7.39 -21.04
C THR A 30 19.30 -6.35 -20.78
N ALA A 31 19.53 -5.40 -19.87
CA ALA A 31 18.59 -4.32 -19.57
C ALA A 31 18.14 -3.57 -20.83
N ALA A 32 19.09 -3.29 -21.75
CA ALA A 32 18.80 -2.61 -23.00
C ALA A 32 17.90 -3.46 -23.94
N SER A 33 18.16 -4.75 -24.07
CA SER A 33 17.35 -5.64 -24.92
C SER A 33 15.94 -5.85 -24.38
N VAL A 34 15.79 -5.98 -23.05
CA VAL A 34 14.49 -6.05 -22.38
C VAL A 34 13.72 -4.75 -22.55
N GLN A 35 14.37 -3.59 -22.32
CA GLN A 35 13.74 -2.28 -22.50
C GLN A 35 13.27 -2.08 -23.95
N LYS A 36 14.11 -2.44 -24.94
CA LYS A 36 13.75 -2.36 -26.36
C LYS A 36 12.54 -3.26 -26.70
N ALA A 37 12.51 -4.49 -26.18
CA ALA A 37 11.38 -5.41 -26.38
C ALA A 37 10.08 -4.86 -25.79
N LEU A 38 10.10 -4.36 -24.54
CA LEU A 38 8.93 -3.77 -23.90
C LEU A 38 8.47 -2.48 -24.60
N SER A 39 9.41 -1.65 -25.05
CA SER A 39 9.07 -0.43 -25.80
C SER A 39 8.36 -0.75 -27.11
N ARG A 40 8.81 -1.76 -27.87
CA ARG A 40 8.17 -2.21 -29.08
C ARG A 40 6.76 -2.74 -28.80
N LEU A 41 6.60 -3.60 -27.78
CA LEU A 41 5.28 -4.14 -27.41
C LEU A 41 4.32 -3.04 -26.91
N ALA A 42 4.84 -1.95 -26.35
CA ALA A 42 4.04 -0.79 -26.00
C ALA A 42 3.60 0.01 -27.24
N GLN A 43 4.48 0.17 -28.24
CA GLN A 43 4.13 0.80 -29.53
C GLN A 43 3.08 -0.04 -30.31
N GLU A 44 3.18 -1.35 -30.23
CA GLU A 44 2.21 -2.29 -30.82
C GLU A 44 0.87 -2.36 -30.05
N GLY A 45 0.75 -1.67 -28.90
CA GLY A 45 -0.45 -1.69 -28.06
C GLY A 45 -0.70 -2.99 -27.28
N VAL A 46 0.27 -3.93 -27.30
CA VAL A 46 0.20 -5.18 -26.54
C VAL A 46 0.26 -4.94 -25.03
N ILE A 47 1.01 -3.92 -24.63
CA ILE A 47 1.11 -3.41 -23.26
C ILE A 47 0.98 -1.89 -23.28
N GLU A 48 0.68 -1.32 -22.11
CA GLU A 48 0.66 0.13 -21.91
C GLU A 48 1.66 0.50 -20.80
N ARG A 49 2.43 1.60 -21.00
CA ARG A 49 3.34 2.11 -19.99
C ARG A 49 2.60 3.07 -19.08
N VAL A 50 2.35 2.68 -17.82
CA VAL A 50 1.61 3.50 -16.86
C VAL A 50 2.51 4.51 -16.11
N THR A 51 3.79 4.17 -15.92
CA THR A 51 4.84 5.09 -15.44
C THR A 51 6.23 4.52 -15.79
N LYS A 52 7.30 5.23 -15.45
CA LYS A 52 8.69 4.77 -15.73
C LYS A 52 8.93 3.39 -15.13
N GLY A 53 9.23 2.41 -16.00
CA GLY A 53 9.53 1.01 -15.64
C GLY A 53 8.32 0.18 -15.20
N ILE A 54 7.09 0.71 -15.26
CA ILE A 54 5.87 -0.02 -14.92
C ILE A 54 4.92 -0.01 -16.10
N TYR A 55 4.42 -1.19 -16.41
CA TYR A 55 3.56 -1.46 -17.55
C TYR A 55 2.32 -2.24 -17.11
N VAL A 56 1.32 -2.30 -17.96
CA VAL A 56 0.13 -3.14 -17.80
C VAL A 56 -0.20 -3.82 -19.12
N ARG A 57 -0.72 -5.05 -19.06
CA ARG A 57 -1.41 -5.65 -20.22
C ARG A 57 -2.85 -5.17 -20.18
N PRO A 58 -3.35 -4.49 -21.23
CA PRO A 58 -4.73 -4.03 -21.26
C PRO A 58 -5.70 -5.19 -21.04
N LYS A 59 -6.76 -4.94 -20.29
CA LYS A 59 -7.87 -5.85 -20.08
C LYS A 59 -9.13 -5.16 -20.56
N ALA A 60 -9.76 -5.69 -21.61
CA ALA A 60 -11.06 -5.22 -22.04
C ALA A 60 -12.15 -5.66 -21.04
N LEU A 61 -13.18 -4.85 -20.88
CA LEU A 61 -14.39 -5.23 -20.16
C LEU A 61 -15.18 -6.22 -21.02
N ALA A 62 -15.58 -7.36 -20.48
CA ALA A 62 -16.25 -8.41 -21.25
C ALA A 62 -17.56 -7.93 -21.91
N SER A 63 -18.33 -7.08 -21.21
CA SER A 63 -19.58 -6.49 -21.71
C SER A 63 -19.39 -5.33 -22.69
N MET A 64 -18.23 -4.66 -22.66
CA MET A 64 -17.88 -3.51 -23.51
C MET A 64 -16.40 -3.56 -23.89
N PRO A 65 -16.02 -4.29 -24.96
CA PRO A 65 -14.61 -4.50 -25.33
C PRO A 65 -13.83 -3.22 -25.66
N SER A 66 -14.51 -2.14 -26.00
CA SER A 66 -13.90 -0.81 -26.21
C SER A 66 -13.41 -0.16 -24.90
N ILE A 67 -13.93 -0.59 -23.74
CA ILE A 67 -13.53 -0.05 -22.42
C ILE A 67 -12.37 -0.89 -21.89
N LYS A 68 -11.23 -0.23 -21.71
CA LYS A 68 -10.04 -0.84 -21.09
C LYS A 68 -10.08 -0.65 -19.59
N ILE A 69 -9.87 -1.72 -18.85
CA ILE A 69 -9.67 -1.68 -17.39
C ILE A 69 -8.21 -1.31 -17.15
N THR A 70 -7.99 -0.12 -16.58
CA THR A 70 -6.69 0.35 -16.13
C THR A 70 -6.47 0.01 -14.65
N PRO A 71 -5.22 -0.21 -14.19
CA PRO A 71 -4.94 -0.35 -12.77
C PRO A 71 -5.21 0.97 -12.06
N SER A 72 -5.63 0.91 -10.79
CA SER A 72 -5.82 2.10 -9.96
C SER A 72 -4.50 2.81 -9.66
N ALA A 73 -4.55 4.12 -9.33
CA ALA A 73 -3.37 4.89 -8.92
C ALA A 73 -2.69 4.27 -7.69
N GLU A 74 -3.48 3.68 -6.77
CA GLU A 74 -2.95 2.94 -5.62
C GLU A 74 -2.16 1.69 -6.05
N GLN A 75 -2.66 0.91 -7.01
CA GLN A 75 -1.96 -0.27 -7.51
C GLN A 75 -0.64 0.09 -8.17
N ILE A 76 -0.60 1.21 -8.92
CA ILE A 76 0.62 1.71 -9.56
C ILE A 76 1.62 2.17 -8.50
N ALA A 77 1.17 2.93 -7.48
CA ALA A 77 2.01 3.40 -6.38
C ALA A 77 2.64 2.23 -5.60
N LYS A 78 1.85 1.19 -5.29
CA LYS A 78 2.34 -0.04 -4.64
C LYS A 78 3.37 -0.76 -5.49
N LYS A 79 3.12 -0.88 -6.80
CA LYS A 79 4.06 -1.53 -7.72
C LYS A 79 5.35 -0.74 -7.86
N TRP A 80 5.25 0.59 -7.91
CA TRP A 80 6.42 1.47 -7.92
C TRP A 80 7.27 1.33 -6.65
N ALA A 81 6.64 1.32 -5.48
CA ALA A 81 7.36 1.14 -4.24
C ALA A 81 8.04 -0.24 -4.18
N GLN A 82 7.35 -1.31 -4.57
CA GLN A 82 7.90 -2.66 -4.64
C GLN A 82 9.09 -2.75 -5.58
N GLN A 83 9.01 -2.12 -6.77
CA GLN A 83 10.08 -2.12 -7.76
C GLN A 83 11.37 -1.49 -7.24
N ASN A 84 11.23 -0.45 -6.40
CA ASN A 84 12.37 0.31 -5.88
C ASN A 84 12.80 -0.13 -4.47
N GLY A 85 12.20 -1.18 -3.92
CA GLY A 85 12.50 -1.64 -2.56
C GLY A 85 12.04 -0.69 -1.46
N TYR A 86 11.10 0.21 -1.75
CA TYR A 86 10.59 1.18 -0.79
C TYR A 86 9.51 0.59 0.11
N THR A 87 9.53 0.98 1.36
CA THR A 87 8.41 0.79 2.28
C THR A 87 7.29 1.75 1.92
N LEU A 88 6.06 1.26 1.82
CA LEU A 88 4.87 2.06 1.57
C LEU A 88 3.83 1.70 2.61
N VAL A 89 3.39 2.68 3.42
CA VAL A 89 2.37 2.50 4.46
C VAL A 89 1.34 3.61 4.37
N ARG A 90 0.11 3.34 4.78
CA ARG A 90 -0.93 4.37 4.88
C ARG A 90 -0.55 5.39 5.94
N GLN A 91 -0.82 6.66 5.69
CA GLN A 91 -0.64 7.72 6.70
C GLN A 91 -1.60 7.54 7.89
N GLY A 92 -1.34 8.24 8.99
CA GLY A 92 -2.08 8.09 10.24
C GLY A 92 -3.59 8.35 10.11
N ILE A 93 -4.00 9.40 9.40
CA ILE A 93 -5.42 9.75 9.19
C ILE A 93 -6.15 8.63 8.42
N GLU A 94 -5.55 8.10 7.38
CA GLU A 94 -6.11 6.97 6.62
C GLU A 94 -6.21 5.72 7.50
N SER A 95 -5.18 5.44 8.31
CA SER A 95 -5.17 4.33 9.27
C SER A 95 -6.27 4.51 10.33
N ALA A 96 -6.42 5.72 10.90
CA ALA A 96 -7.44 6.02 11.89
C ALA A 96 -8.86 5.85 11.33
N TYR A 97 -9.12 6.32 10.12
CA TYR A 97 -10.41 6.12 9.44
C TYR A 97 -10.71 4.63 9.22
N ARG A 98 -9.76 3.88 8.68
CA ARG A 98 -9.92 2.43 8.43
C ARG A 98 -10.18 1.62 9.70
N LEU A 99 -9.53 2.00 10.79
CA LEU A 99 -9.74 1.37 12.09
C LEU A 99 -11.01 1.87 12.80
N GLY A 100 -11.68 2.91 12.27
CA GLY A 100 -12.90 3.49 12.85
C GLY A 100 -12.65 4.32 14.10
N LEU A 101 -11.41 4.79 14.28
CA LEU A 101 -11.04 5.78 15.30
C LEU A 101 -11.38 7.20 14.86
N GLN A 102 -11.71 7.37 13.59
CA GLN A 102 -12.14 8.61 12.98
C GLN A 102 -13.28 8.32 11.99
N THR A 103 -14.30 9.18 11.97
CA THR A 103 -15.51 9.02 11.13
C THR A 103 -15.35 9.66 9.75
N GLN A 104 -14.52 10.69 9.64
CA GLN A 104 -14.34 11.45 8.42
C GLN A 104 -13.33 10.75 7.50
N ALA A 105 -13.77 10.37 6.29
CA ALA A 105 -12.89 9.80 5.29
C ALA A 105 -11.86 10.86 4.83
N PRO A 106 -10.59 10.48 4.64
CA PRO A 106 -9.62 11.39 4.06
C PRO A 106 -10.00 11.72 2.60
N VAL A 107 -9.91 12.98 2.23
CA VAL A 107 -10.22 13.48 0.86
C VAL A 107 -9.24 12.93 -0.17
N LYS A 108 -8.01 12.62 0.26
CA LYS A 108 -6.94 12.11 -0.61
C LYS A 108 -6.31 10.87 -0.01
N THR A 109 -6.00 9.91 -0.86
CA THR A 109 -5.17 8.76 -0.46
C THR A 109 -3.71 9.18 -0.39
N VAL A 110 -3.12 9.12 0.80
CA VAL A 110 -1.72 9.46 1.05
C VAL A 110 -0.99 8.27 1.66
N PHE A 111 0.12 7.90 1.05
CA PHE A 111 1.06 6.93 1.60
C PHE A 111 2.32 7.61 2.12
N TRP A 112 2.87 7.09 3.21
CA TRP A 112 4.21 7.41 3.69
C TRP A 112 5.21 6.38 3.19
N SER A 113 6.41 6.86 2.83
CA SER A 113 7.45 6.02 2.26
C SER A 113 8.84 6.53 2.67
N ASN A 114 9.82 5.64 2.73
CA ASN A 114 11.24 5.98 2.78
C ASN A 114 11.82 6.30 1.38
N GLY A 115 11.04 6.11 0.32
CA GLY A 115 11.40 6.52 -1.04
C GLY A 115 11.06 7.99 -1.33
N ALA A 116 11.35 8.44 -2.54
CA ALA A 116 11.04 9.80 -3.00
C ALA A 116 9.54 10.10 -2.99
N SER A 117 9.18 11.33 -2.68
CA SER A 117 7.80 11.82 -2.81
C SER A 117 7.36 11.79 -4.27
N ARG A 118 6.12 11.33 -4.50
CA ARG A 118 5.58 11.19 -5.84
C ARG A 118 4.05 11.22 -5.84
N VAL A 119 3.47 11.67 -6.95
CA VAL A 119 2.02 11.62 -7.19
C VAL A 119 1.75 10.64 -8.32
N PHE A 120 0.74 9.82 -8.15
CA PHE A 120 0.19 8.92 -9.16
C PHE A 120 -1.25 9.30 -9.43
N SER A 121 -1.64 9.35 -10.70
CA SER A 121 -3.01 9.68 -11.10
C SER A 121 -3.50 8.75 -12.20
N VAL A 122 -4.76 8.33 -12.08
CA VAL A 122 -5.47 7.54 -13.10
C VAL A 122 -6.90 8.05 -13.14
N GLY A 123 -7.28 8.69 -14.26
CA GLY A 123 -8.53 9.42 -14.31
C GLY A 123 -8.62 10.46 -13.17
N ASN A 124 -9.65 10.39 -12.37
CA ASN A 124 -9.86 11.28 -11.22
C ASN A 124 -9.24 10.77 -9.91
N GLU A 125 -8.69 9.54 -9.90
CA GLU A 125 -8.02 9.01 -8.71
C GLU A 125 -6.61 9.59 -8.60
N ILE A 126 -6.30 10.18 -7.45
CA ILE A 126 -4.99 10.75 -7.13
C ILE A 126 -4.47 10.07 -5.86
N VAL A 127 -3.25 9.55 -5.93
CA VAL A 127 -2.53 8.96 -4.80
C VAL A 127 -1.21 9.72 -4.61
N GLU A 128 -1.02 10.28 -3.43
CA GLU A 128 0.21 10.95 -3.03
C GLU A 128 1.10 9.97 -2.25
N VAL A 129 2.36 9.85 -2.63
CA VAL A 129 3.40 9.21 -1.82
C VAL A 129 4.28 10.32 -1.25
N ARG A 130 4.41 10.36 0.08
CA ARG A 130 5.23 11.36 0.78
C ARG A 130 6.42 10.71 1.44
N HIS A 131 7.60 11.26 1.21
CA HIS A 131 8.79 10.85 1.94
C HIS A 131 8.64 11.21 3.42
N VAL A 132 8.99 10.26 4.29
CA VAL A 132 9.00 10.46 5.74
C VAL A 132 10.20 9.74 6.36
N ALA A 133 10.59 10.19 7.57
CA ALA A 133 11.62 9.51 8.34
C ALA A 133 11.22 8.08 8.71
N GLU A 134 12.20 7.17 8.81
CA GLU A 134 12.00 5.75 9.15
C GLU A 134 11.23 5.55 10.48
N SER A 135 11.36 6.46 11.43
CA SER A 135 10.61 6.41 12.69
C SER A 135 9.08 6.40 12.50
N LYS A 136 8.58 7.10 11.47
CA LYS A 136 7.15 7.11 11.10
C LYS A 136 6.70 5.83 10.37
N LEU A 137 7.65 5.03 9.89
CA LEU A 137 7.42 3.76 9.21
C LEU A 137 7.57 2.56 10.15
N ARG A 138 7.69 2.81 11.46
CA ARG A 138 7.88 1.77 12.46
C ARG A 138 6.84 0.65 12.29
N TRP A 139 7.33 -0.59 12.32
CA TRP A 139 6.57 -1.82 12.06
C TRP A 139 5.91 -1.89 10.68
N LYS A 140 6.22 -0.98 9.79
CA LYS A 140 5.79 -0.99 8.37
C LYS A 140 4.28 -1.27 8.24
N SER A 141 3.91 -2.23 7.39
CA SER A 141 2.51 -2.61 7.15
C SER A 141 1.96 -3.63 8.17
N ARG A 142 2.67 -3.92 9.26
CA ARG A 142 2.16 -4.80 10.31
C ARG A 142 1.00 -4.13 11.06
N PRO A 143 0.07 -4.92 11.63
CA PRO A 143 -1.09 -4.40 12.35
C PRO A 143 -0.74 -3.40 13.46
N GLU A 144 0.31 -3.69 14.25
CA GLU A 144 0.78 -2.77 15.29
C GLU A 144 1.30 -1.44 14.71
N GLY A 145 1.87 -1.45 13.51
CA GLY A 145 2.30 -0.23 12.81
C GLY A 145 1.12 0.59 12.31
N GLU A 146 0.07 -0.04 11.81
CA GLU A 146 -1.16 0.65 11.43
C GLU A 146 -1.86 1.25 12.64
N LEU A 147 -1.93 0.51 13.76
CA LEU A 147 -2.49 1.02 15.01
C LEU A 147 -1.67 2.17 15.56
N LEU A 148 -0.33 2.07 15.61
CA LEU A 148 0.54 3.16 16.06
C LEU A 148 0.28 4.46 15.29
N ARG A 149 0.28 4.39 13.95
CA ARG A 149 0.03 5.56 13.09
C ARG A 149 -1.35 6.17 13.33
N SER A 150 -2.36 5.34 13.57
CA SER A 150 -3.70 5.84 13.88
C SER A 150 -3.77 6.55 15.24
N LEU A 151 -3.12 5.98 16.28
CA LEU A 151 -3.08 6.59 17.60
C LEU A 151 -2.30 7.91 17.62
N THR A 152 -1.27 8.07 16.77
CA THR A 152 -0.50 9.33 16.69
C THR A 152 -1.30 10.52 16.17
N VAL A 153 -2.42 10.29 15.49
CA VAL A 153 -3.27 11.37 14.94
C VAL A 153 -4.64 11.46 15.59
N THR A 154 -4.95 10.55 16.51
CA THR A 154 -6.23 10.49 17.20
C THR A 154 -6.01 10.83 18.69
N PRO A 155 -6.67 11.88 19.23
CA PRO A 155 -6.58 12.17 20.66
C PRO A 155 -7.17 11.03 21.50
N ALA A 156 -6.50 10.65 22.60
CA ALA A 156 -6.94 9.54 23.42
C ALA A 156 -8.32 9.79 24.06
N ASN A 157 -8.64 11.03 24.40
CA ASN A 157 -9.94 11.41 24.99
C ASN A 157 -11.12 11.30 24.01
N SER A 158 -10.87 11.32 22.72
CA SER A 158 -11.91 11.18 21.68
C SER A 158 -12.35 9.72 21.42
N VAL A 159 -11.65 8.74 22.02
CA VAL A 159 -11.90 7.31 21.80
C VAL A 159 -12.23 6.64 23.13
N ASN A 160 -13.41 6.03 23.26
CA ASN A 160 -13.73 5.19 24.40
C ASN A 160 -13.21 3.75 24.23
N LEU A 161 -13.25 2.92 25.27
CA LEU A 161 -12.73 1.55 25.24
C LEU A 161 -13.46 0.66 24.23
N SER A 162 -14.75 0.85 24.06
CA SER A 162 -15.54 0.14 23.03
C SER A 162 -15.05 0.48 21.61
N GLY A 163 -14.76 1.75 21.34
CA GLY A 163 -14.17 2.20 20.08
C GLY A 163 -12.77 1.60 19.83
N LEU A 164 -11.94 1.57 20.88
CA LEU A 164 -10.62 0.93 20.79
C LEU A 164 -10.73 -0.58 20.53
N LYS A 165 -11.67 -1.27 21.20
CA LYS A 165 -11.96 -2.69 20.95
C LYS A 165 -12.37 -2.95 19.50
N LYS A 166 -13.26 -2.12 18.95
CA LYS A 166 -13.66 -2.19 17.54
C LYS A 166 -12.48 -1.92 16.59
N ALA A 167 -11.61 -0.96 16.92
CA ALA A 167 -10.43 -0.67 16.10
C ALA A 167 -9.47 -1.86 16.05
N ILE A 168 -9.21 -2.50 17.20
CA ILE A 168 -8.34 -3.68 17.29
C ILE A 168 -8.97 -4.87 16.54
N SER A 169 -10.27 -5.10 16.67
CA SER A 169 -10.95 -6.18 15.95
C SER A 169 -10.86 -6.05 14.43
N ARG A 170 -10.81 -4.82 13.91
CA ARG A 170 -10.59 -4.56 12.46
C ARG A 170 -9.21 -4.96 11.94
N LEU A 171 -8.24 -5.11 12.83
CA LEU A 171 -6.91 -5.63 12.47
C LEU A 171 -6.91 -7.15 12.22
N LYS A 172 -8.00 -7.84 12.57
CA LYS A 172 -8.18 -9.30 12.41
C LYS A 172 -7.08 -10.12 13.10
N LEU A 173 -6.62 -9.64 14.24
CA LEU A 173 -5.65 -10.32 15.08
C LEU A 173 -6.37 -11.29 16.03
N SER A 174 -5.71 -12.41 16.35
CA SER A 174 -6.10 -13.24 17.49
C SER A 174 -5.94 -12.47 18.80
N GLU A 175 -6.49 -13.01 19.88
CA GLU A 175 -6.37 -12.37 21.19
C GLU A 175 -4.92 -12.24 21.64
N SER A 176 -4.12 -13.29 21.45
CA SER A 176 -2.68 -13.30 21.80
C SER A 176 -1.88 -12.30 20.99
N GLU A 177 -2.17 -12.18 19.68
CA GLU A 177 -1.54 -11.17 18.82
C GLU A 177 -1.95 -9.75 19.21
N SER A 178 -3.22 -9.54 19.57
CA SER A 178 -3.74 -8.25 20.05
C SER A 178 -3.03 -7.81 21.35
N ARG A 179 -2.88 -8.72 22.31
CA ARG A 179 -2.11 -8.47 23.55
C ARG A 179 -0.65 -8.12 23.25
N THR A 180 -0.03 -8.84 22.31
CA THR A 180 1.35 -8.57 21.89
C THR A 180 1.48 -7.19 21.22
N ALA A 181 0.54 -6.83 20.35
CA ALA A 181 0.50 -5.52 19.70
C ALA A 181 0.34 -4.38 20.72
N ILE A 182 -0.58 -4.52 21.69
CA ILE A 182 -0.77 -3.54 22.77
C ILE A 182 0.49 -3.38 23.62
N ARG A 183 1.15 -4.48 24.01
CA ARG A 183 2.40 -4.44 24.78
C ARG A 183 3.51 -3.71 24.02
N LYS A 184 3.65 -3.96 22.70
CA LYS A 184 4.59 -3.23 21.83
C LYS A 184 4.27 -1.74 21.78
N LEU A 185 2.99 -1.35 21.69
CA LEU A 185 2.59 0.06 21.66
C LEU A 185 2.93 0.74 22.99
N LYS A 186 2.67 0.11 24.12
CA LYS A 186 3.01 0.63 25.45
C LYS A 186 4.53 0.85 25.65
N SER A 187 5.37 0.11 24.93
CA SER A 187 6.84 0.32 24.95
C SER A 187 7.33 1.42 23.99
N THR A 188 6.42 2.17 23.36
CA THR A 188 6.77 3.24 22.42
C THR A 188 6.31 4.60 22.92
N HIS A 189 6.86 5.67 22.31
CA HIS A 189 6.32 7.00 22.53
C HIS A 189 4.94 7.12 21.86
N LEU A 190 3.92 7.43 22.66
CA LEU A 190 2.55 7.69 22.22
C LEU A 190 2.13 9.09 22.65
N PRO A 191 1.15 9.72 21.95
CA PRO A 191 0.55 10.94 22.42
C PRO A 191 -0.07 10.78 23.80
N GLU A 192 -0.23 11.91 24.50
CA GLU A 192 -0.78 11.97 25.84
C GLU A 192 -2.11 11.19 25.99
N GLY A 193 -2.25 10.52 27.12
CA GLY A 193 -3.44 9.75 27.50
C GLY A 193 -3.51 8.33 26.89
N TRP A 194 -2.75 8.01 25.85
CA TRP A 194 -2.82 6.69 25.23
C TRP A 194 -2.24 5.57 26.09
N HIS A 195 -1.16 5.82 26.83
CA HIS A 195 -0.59 4.81 27.73
C HIS A 195 -1.61 4.36 28.77
N ALA A 196 -2.22 5.32 29.48
CA ALA A 196 -3.25 5.02 30.50
C ALA A 196 -4.45 4.29 29.91
N LYS A 197 -4.90 4.70 28.71
CA LYS A 197 -6.02 4.06 28.02
C LYS A 197 -5.70 2.62 27.58
N LEU A 198 -4.51 2.36 27.07
CA LEU A 198 -4.09 1.00 26.71
C LEU A 198 -3.95 0.10 27.93
N GLU A 199 -3.51 0.62 29.06
CA GLU A 199 -3.47 -0.12 30.34
C GLU A 199 -4.87 -0.45 30.85
N GLN A 200 -5.79 0.50 30.78
CA GLN A 200 -7.18 0.25 31.15
C GLN A 200 -7.79 -0.83 30.23
N PHE A 201 -7.58 -0.71 28.92
CA PHE A 201 -8.07 -1.68 27.94
C PHE A 201 -7.50 -3.09 28.18
N GLU A 202 -6.21 -3.22 28.49
CA GLU A 202 -5.56 -4.51 28.75
C GLU A 202 -6.15 -5.16 30.01
N ARG A 203 -6.46 -4.41 31.06
CA ARG A 203 -7.14 -4.90 32.28
C ARG A 203 -8.55 -5.45 31.97
N GLU A 204 -9.33 -4.74 31.14
CA GLU A 204 -10.66 -5.19 30.72
C GLU A 204 -10.64 -6.44 29.82
N MET A 205 -9.55 -6.64 29.06
CA MET A 205 -9.36 -7.88 28.29
C MET A 205 -8.97 -9.08 29.14
N MET A 206 -8.50 -8.86 30.37
CA MET A 206 -8.09 -9.90 31.32
C MET A 206 -9.19 -10.29 32.32
N ALA A 207 -10.22 -9.46 32.42
CA ALA A 207 -11.42 -9.70 33.23
C ALA A 207 -12.44 -10.54 32.48
#